data_627c3052a82916031856970e542e4241
#
_entry.id   627c3052a82916031856970e542e4241
#
_cell.length_a   1.000
_cell.length_b   1.000
_cell.length_c   1.000
_cell.angle_alpha   90.00
_cell.angle_beta   90.00
_cell.angle_gamma   90.00
#
_symmetry.space_group_name_H-M   'P 1'
#
loop_
_entity.id
_entity.type
_entity.pdbx_description
1 polymer ?
#
loop_
_entity_poly.entity_id
_entity_poly.type
_entity_poly.pdbx_seq_one_letter_code
_entity_poly.pdbx_strand_id
1 'polypeptide(L)'
;MNTVNSHNEWDPLEEVIVGDGFPTSLPLLDLSFKLFFHENLKHSLVPVTDNKEWDYSSINKRHCEEHSEDVETFASLLKSLGIIVKRPKTLTTIHKVKTPVFESTIHPALNVRDMAMVVGNTIIEGPPTCRYRYFENNLLHHLFLDYFKGGAKWVQAPKPLMTNASFNLDWIDENDGKQNYVDEQEDYNFFDCGHEIMFDTANCMRLGKHILMNVSNENQRLGLYGYKIL
;
A
#
# COMPACT_ATOMS: atom_id res chain seq x y z
N MET A 1 -26.68 2.78 -11.30
CA MET A 1 -26.20 2.75 -9.90
C MET A 1 -24.74 2.32 -9.96
N ASN A 2 -23.83 3.10 -9.41
CA ASN A 2 -22.43 2.71 -9.35
C ASN A 2 -22.27 1.62 -8.29
N THR A 3 -21.99 0.43 -8.71
CA THR A 3 -21.65 -0.67 -7.80
C THR A 3 -20.34 -1.30 -8.30
N VAL A 4 -19.62 -1.95 -7.42
CA VAL A 4 -18.42 -2.70 -7.78
C VAL A 4 -18.77 -4.14 -8.11
N ASN A 5 -18.04 -4.75 -9.04
CA ASN A 5 -18.20 -6.15 -9.39
C ASN A 5 -16.90 -6.69 -9.98
N SER A 6 -16.18 -7.51 -9.25
CA SER A 6 -14.92 -8.07 -9.75
C SER A 6 -14.66 -9.46 -9.17
N HIS A 7 -14.47 -10.45 -10.04
CA HIS A 7 -14.31 -11.85 -9.67
C HIS A 7 -12.96 -12.45 -10.08
N ASN A 8 -12.23 -11.78 -10.95
CA ASN A 8 -10.91 -12.23 -11.42
C ASN A 8 -10.07 -11.02 -11.88
N GLU A 9 -8.85 -11.28 -12.34
CA GLU A 9 -7.90 -10.24 -12.75
C GLU A 9 -7.89 -9.99 -14.27
N TRP A 10 -8.72 -10.69 -15.07
CA TRP A 10 -8.68 -10.66 -16.53
C TRP A 10 -10.03 -10.42 -17.22
N ASP A 11 -11.09 -10.18 -16.48
CA ASP A 11 -12.37 -9.73 -17.05
C ASP A 11 -12.21 -8.34 -17.69
N PRO A 12 -13.04 -7.99 -18.67
CA PRO A 12 -13.01 -6.65 -19.25
C PRO A 12 -13.09 -5.58 -18.19
N LEU A 13 -12.17 -4.63 -18.24
CA LEU A 13 -12.09 -3.54 -17.30
C LEU A 13 -13.10 -2.45 -17.69
N GLU A 14 -14.07 -2.19 -16.83
CA GLU A 14 -15.09 -1.16 -17.05
C GLU A 14 -14.78 0.13 -16.29
N GLU A 15 -14.35 -0.01 -15.03
CA GLU A 15 -14.00 1.11 -14.16
C GLU A 15 -12.78 0.77 -13.32
N VAL A 16 -11.92 1.76 -13.08
CA VAL A 16 -10.71 1.62 -12.28
C VAL A 16 -10.42 2.87 -11.47
N ILE A 17 -9.84 2.69 -10.30
CA ILE A 17 -9.23 3.79 -9.54
C ILE A 17 -7.74 3.82 -9.89
N VAL A 18 -7.31 4.85 -10.59
CA VAL A 18 -5.90 5.13 -10.86
C VAL A 18 -5.38 6.02 -9.75
N GLY A 19 -4.30 5.60 -9.12
CA GLY A 19 -3.67 6.32 -8.03
C GLY A 19 -3.20 7.72 -8.41
N ASP A 20 -2.77 8.48 -7.42
CA ASP A 20 -2.27 9.85 -7.61
C ASP A 20 -0.76 9.90 -7.47
N GLY A 21 -0.11 10.76 -8.25
CA GLY A 21 1.33 10.95 -8.23
C GLY A 21 1.82 11.65 -6.97
N PHE A 22 3.12 11.69 -6.81
CA PHE A 22 3.75 12.29 -5.65
C PHE A 22 3.70 13.81 -5.67
N PRO A 23 3.21 14.44 -4.63
CA PRO A 23 3.45 15.85 -4.52
C PRO A 23 4.84 16.17 -4.00
N THR A 24 5.48 15.48 -3.05
CA THR A 24 6.73 16.10 -2.55
C THR A 24 7.48 15.44 -1.40
N SER A 25 7.07 14.36 -0.76
CA SER A 25 7.88 13.85 0.34
C SER A 25 7.96 12.37 0.45
N LEU A 26 9.13 11.92 0.87
CA LEU A 26 9.31 10.56 1.36
C LEU A 26 8.65 10.41 2.73
N PRO A 27 8.13 9.22 3.02
CA PRO A 27 7.70 8.91 4.37
C PRO A 27 8.88 9.02 5.35
N LEU A 28 8.58 9.31 6.60
CA LEU A 28 9.58 9.24 7.65
C LEU A 28 10.19 7.85 7.68
N LEU A 29 11.51 7.77 7.70
CA LEU A 29 12.26 6.52 7.83
C LEU A 29 12.09 6.00 9.27
N ASP A 30 10.95 5.41 9.54
CA ASP A 30 10.64 4.82 10.83
C ASP A 30 10.87 3.30 10.84
N LEU A 31 10.58 2.69 11.96
CA LEU A 31 10.75 1.25 12.13
C LEU A 31 9.95 0.44 11.10
N SER A 32 8.72 0.85 10.79
CA SER A 32 7.88 0.16 9.81
C SER A 32 8.44 0.25 8.39
N PHE A 33 9.13 1.33 8.07
CA PHE A 33 9.78 1.51 6.78
C PHE A 33 10.95 0.55 6.57
N LYS A 34 11.67 0.20 7.63
CA LYS A 34 12.79 -0.76 7.58
C LYS A 34 12.36 -2.16 7.12
N LEU A 35 11.10 -2.53 7.28
CA LEU A 35 10.57 -3.81 6.81
C LEU A 35 10.59 -3.94 5.28
N PHE A 36 10.49 -2.83 4.57
CA PHE A 36 10.31 -2.80 3.11
C PHE A 36 11.56 -2.38 2.36
N PHE A 37 12.43 -1.60 3.01
CA PHE A 37 13.59 -1.02 2.34
C PHE A 37 14.87 -1.61 2.88
N HIS A 38 15.47 -2.48 2.08
CA HIS A 38 16.82 -2.94 2.31
C HIS A 38 17.81 -1.79 2.15
N GLU A 39 18.90 -1.85 2.87
CA GLU A 39 19.93 -0.80 2.90
C GLU A 39 20.45 -0.42 1.51
N ASN A 40 20.53 -1.38 0.60
CA ASN A 40 20.95 -1.14 -0.79
C ASN A 40 19.97 -0.24 -1.56
N LEU A 41 18.69 -0.26 -1.25
CA LEU A 41 17.69 0.65 -1.84
C LEU A 41 17.80 2.05 -1.22
N LYS A 42 18.19 2.15 0.05
CA LYS A 42 18.46 3.46 0.67
C LYS A 42 19.51 4.24 -0.10
N HIS A 43 20.58 3.60 -0.55
CA HIS A 43 21.66 4.25 -1.29
C HIS A 43 21.30 4.63 -2.72
N SER A 44 20.36 3.94 -3.35
CA SER A 44 19.96 4.23 -4.74
C SER A 44 18.86 5.27 -4.85
N LEU A 45 17.97 5.34 -3.86
CA LEU A 45 16.82 6.24 -3.87
C LEU A 45 17.03 7.50 -3.03
N VAL A 46 17.98 7.47 -2.10
CA VAL A 46 18.10 8.46 -1.04
C VAL A 46 19.55 8.82 -0.79
N PRO A 47 20.02 10.05 -1.11
CA PRO A 47 21.35 10.48 -0.69
C PRO A 47 21.46 10.43 0.84
N VAL A 48 22.49 9.78 1.36
CA VAL A 48 22.75 9.67 2.80
C VAL A 48 23.02 11.05 3.37
N THR A 49 22.06 11.66 4.02
CA THR A 49 22.26 12.84 4.85
C THR A 49 21.63 12.60 6.21
N ASP A 50 22.39 12.87 7.25
CA ASP A 50 21.99 12.67 8.64
C ASP A 50 20.62 13.29 8.99
N ASN A 51 19.70 12.47 9.46
CA ASN A 51 18.50 12.81 10.27
C ASN A 51 17.61 13.98 9.83
N LYS A 52 17.45 14.27 8.54
CA LYS A 52 16.51 15.30 8.09
C LYS A 52 15.31 14.70 7.37
N GLU A 53 14.16 15.34 7.54
CA GLU A 53 12.97 15.11 6.73
C GLU A 53 13.32 15.21 5.25
N TRP A 54 12.95 14.18 4.50
CA TRP A 54 13.30 14.07 3.10
C TRP A 54 12.15 14.64 2.26
N ASP A 55 12.51 15.57 1.41
CA ASP A 55 11.61 16.09 0.39
C ASP A 55 12.03 15.53 -0.97
N TYR A 56 11.19 14.72 -1.58
CA TYR A 56 11.46 14.13 -2.88
C TYR A 56 11.68 15.19 -3.96
N SER A 57 10.95 16.30 -3.88
CA SER A 57 11.08 17.38 -4.85
C SER A 57 12.42 18.10 -4.74
N SER A 58 13.02 18.14 -3.54
CA SER A 58 14.35 18.69 -3.30
C SER A 58 15.47 17.77 -3.81
N ILE A 59 15.18 16.45 -3.94
CA ILE A 59 16.14 15.47 -4.38
C ILE A 59 16.11 15.30 -5.91
N ASN A 60 14.93 15.20 -6.49
CA ASN A 60 14.76 15.04 -7.92
C ASN A 60 13.40 15.53 -8.39
N LYS A 61 13.26 16.84 -8.51
CA LYS A 61 12.05 17.49 -9.02
C LYS A 61 11.59 16.90 -10.36
N ARG A 62 12.55 16.64 -11.27
CA ARG A 62 12.26 16.07 -12.57
C ARG A 62 11.63 14.68 -12.46
N HIS A 63 12.11 13.83 -11.55
CA HIS A 63 11.52 12.52 -11.34
C HIS A 63 10.05 12.60 -10.87
N CYS A 64 9.74 13.52 -9.96
CA CYS A 64 8.35 13.74 -9.52
C CYS A 64 7.45 14.24 -10.65
N GLU A 65 7.96 15.14 -11.50
CA GLU A 65 7.25 15.66 -12.66
C GLU A 65 6.98 14.53 -13.69
N GLU A 66 8.02 13.79 -14.08
CA GLU A 66 7.92 12.65 -15.01
C GLU A 66 6.94 11.58 -14.47
N HIS A 67 7.04 11.24 -13.20
CA HIS A 67 6.12 10.27 -12.57
C HIS A 67 4.67 10.75 -12.61
N SER A 68 4.42 12.03 -12.33
CA SER A 68 3.07 12.60 -12.41
C SER A 68 2.55 12.60 -13.85
N GLU A 69 3.40 12.92 -14.83
CA GLU A 69 3.07 12.87 -16.25
C GLU A 69 2.74 11.43 -16.69
N ASP A 70 3.48 10.44 -16.24
CA ASP A 70 3.25 9.03 -16.55
C ASP A 70 1.90 8.56 -16.00
N VAL A 71 1.57 8.89 -14.75
CA VAL A 71 0.28 8.55 -14.14
C VAL A 71 -0.89 9.21 -14.88
N GLU A 72 -0.76 10.48 -15.25
CA GLU A 72 -1.81 11.19 -16.03
C GLU A 72 -1.92 10.64 -17.46
N THR A 73 -0.82 10.28 -18.10
CA THR A 73 -0.80 9.65 -19.42
C THR A 73 -1.49 8.29 -19.35
N PHE A 74 -1.19 7.48 -18.35
CA PHE A 74 -1.85 6.20 -18.13
C PHE A 74 -3.37 6.36 -17.92
N ALA A 75 -3.77 7.29 -17.03
CA ALA A 75 -5.18 7.58 -16.80
C ALA A 75 -5.91 8.05 -18.08
N SER A 76 -5.24 8.86 -18.91
CA SER A 76 -5.77 9.34 -20.18
C SER A 76 -5.90 8.21 -21.21
N LEU A 77 -4.93 7.32 -21.28
CA LEU A 77 -4.97 6.13 -22.12
C LEU A 77 -6.19 5.26 -21.78
N LEU A 78 -6.39 4.95 -20.50
CA LEU A 78 -7.53 4.16 -20.05
C LEU A 78 -8.86 4.80 -20.42
N LYS A 79 -9.00 6.13 -20.24
CA LYS A 79 -10.19 6.87 -20.68
C LYS A 79 -10.40 6.79 -22.18
N SER A 80 -9.34 6.84 -22.99
CA SER A 80 -9.43 6.72 -24.44
C SER A 80 -9.93 5.34 -24.92
N LEU A 81 -9.72 4.31 -24.09
CA LEU A 81 -10.23 2.95 -24.28
C LEU A 81 -11.68 2.77 -23.78
N GLY A 82 -12.32 3.83 -23.32
CA GLY A 82 -13.69 3.79 -22.81
C GLY A 82 -13.83 3.37 -21.36
N ILE A 83 -12.72 3.23 -20.63
CA ILE A 83 -12.72 2.85 -19.22
C ILE A 83 -13.03 4.07 -18.35
N ILE A 84 -13.91 3.89 -17.37
CA ILE A 84 -14.20 4.93 -16.37
C ILE A 84 -13.03 4.98 -15.38
N VAL A 85 -12.34 6.12 -15.32
CA VAL A 85 -11.22 6.34 -14.42
C VAL A 85 -11.64 7.24 -13.27
N LYS A 86 -11.54 6.71 -12.05
CA LYS A 86 -11.71 7.43 -10.79
C LYS A 86 -10.34 7.77 -10.21
N ARG A 87 -10.31 8.80 -9.36
CA ARG A 87 -9.06 9.25 -8.73
C ARG A 87 -9.24 9.38 -7.22
N PRO A 88 -8.21 9.06 -6.44
CA PRO A 88 -8.20 9.39 -5.01
C PRO A 88 -8.21 10.91 -4.81
N LYS A 89 -8.41 11.33 -3.57
CA LYS A 89 -8.24 12.73 -3.20
C LYS A 89 -6.76 13.09 -3.27
N THR A 90 -6.42 14.09 -4.08
CA THR A 90 -5.03 14.54 -4.25
C THR A 90 -4.50 15.19 -2.97
N LEU A 91 -3.29 14.82 -2.57
CA LEU A 91 -2.53 15.50 -1.54
C LEU A 91 -1.69 16.60 -2.18
N THR A 92 -1.97 17.85 -1.85
CA THR A 92 -1.19 19.02 -2.34
C THR A 92 -0.06 19.41 -1.41
N THR A 93 -0.06 18.88 -0.19
CA THR A 93 0.94 19.15 0.84
C THR A 93 1.18 17.89 1.67
N ILE A 94 2.33 17.85 2.34
CA ILE A 94 2.65 16.78 3.29
C ILE A 94 1.79 16.97 4.54
N HIS A 95 1.01 15.96 4.87
CA HIS A 95 0.25 15.93 6.11
C HIS A 95 0.96 15.06 7.14
N LYS A 96 1.50 15.69 8.17
CA LYS A 96 2.01 14.98 9.34
C LYS A 96 0.84 14.56 10.22
N VAL A 97 0.89 13.33 10.69
CA VAL A 97 -0.09 12.77 11.62
C VAL A 97 0.60 12.31 12.89
N LYS A 98 -0.08 12.58 14.00
CA LYS A 98 0.33 12.09 15.30
C LYS A 98 -0.82 11.30 15.90
N THR A 99 -0.55 10.02 16.15
CA THR A 99 -1.44 9.13 16.88
C THR A 99 -0.95 9.00 18.33
N PRO A 100 -1.70 8.37 19.22
CA PRO A 100 -1.21 8.09 20.58
C PRO A 100 0.05 7.20 20.62
N VAL A 101 0.35 6.47 19.54
CA VAL A 101 1.36 5.40 19.54
C VAL A 101 2.49 5.60 18.52
N PHE A 102 2.29 6.43 17.48
CA PHE A 102 3.32 6.76 16.50
C PHE A 102 3.09 8.12 15.86
N GLU A 103 4.12 8.64 15.23
CA GLU A 103 4.06 9.79 14.33
C GLU A 103 4.47 9.35 12.92
N SER A 104 3.83 9.90 11.90
CA SER A 104 4.13 9.61 10.50
C SER A 104 3.61 10.71 9.57
N THR A 105 3.76 10.49 8.28
CA THR A 105 3.16 11.33 7.23
C THR A 105 2.07 10.53 6.50
N ILE A 106 1.12 11.21 5.86
CA ILE A 106 0.18 10.53 4.96
C ILE A 106 0.82 10.42 3.58
N HIS A 107 0.91 9.19 3.08
CA HIS A 107 1.36 8.92 1.72
C HIS A 107 0.22 9.17 0.71
N PRO A 108 0.50 9.71 -0.49
CA PRO A 108 -0.47 9.74 -1.58
C PRO A 108 -0.93 8.33 -1.94
N ALA A 109 -2.20 8.19 -2.30
CA ALA A 109 -2.74 6.90 -2.73
C ALA A 109 -2.32 6.59 -4.18
N LEU A 110 -1.06 6.23 -4.37
CA LEU A 110 -0.50 5.86 -5.67
C LEU A 110 -0.88 4.42 -6.03
N ASN A 111 -0.54 3.48 -5.17
CA ASN A 111 -0.77 2.06 -5.38
C ASN A 111 -2.05 1.63 -4.65
N VAL A 112 -3.20 2.04 -5.15
CA VAL A 112 -4.50 1.79 -4.52
C VAL A 112 -4.73 0.30 -4.27
N ARG A 113 -4.25 -0.56 -5.16
CA ARG A 113 -4.42 -2.01 -5.09
C ARG A 113 -3.71 -2.64 -3.88
N ASP A 114 -2.69 -2.00 -3.33
CA ASP A 114 -1.98 -2.47 -2.13
C ASP A 114 -2.86 -2.34 -0.88
N MET A 115 -3.70 -1.31 -0.83
CA MET A 115 -4.46 -0.93 0.36
C MET A 115 -5.93 -1.30 0.28
N ALA A 116 -6.45 -1.62 -0.90
CA ALA A 116 -7.83 -2.01 -1.08
C ALA A 116 -8.02 -2.90 -2.31
N MET A 117 -8.96 -3.84 -2.21
CA MET A 117 -9.36 -4.67 -3.34
C MET A 117 -10.88 -4.83 -3.40
N VAL A 118 -11.37 -5.21 -4.58
CA VAL A 118 -12.77 -5.57 -4.77
C VAL A 118 -12.89 -7.07 -4.98
N VAL A 119 -13.80 -7.71 -4.25
CA VAL A 119 -14.15 -9.12 -4.44
C VAL A 119 -15.67 -9.23 -4.60
N GLY A 120 -16.12 -9.66 -5.76
CA GLY A 120 -17.54 -9.60 -6.11
C GLY A 120 -18.06 -8.16 -5.97
N ASN A 121 -19.09 -7.96 -5.16
CA ASN A 121 -19.65 -6.64 -4.87
C ASN A 121 -19.13 -6.02 -3.56
N THR A 122 -18.00 -6.47 -3.05
CA THR A 122 -17.46 -6.04 -1.76
C THR A 122 -16.14 -5.31 -1.95
N ILE A 123 -16.03 -4.12 -1.40
CA ILE A 123 -14.78 -3.39 -1.22
C ILE A 123 -14.17 -3.87 0.08
N ILE A 124 -12.92 -4.32 0.04
CA ILE A 124 -12.15 -4.77 1.19
C ILE A 124 -10.97 -3.82 1.37
N GLU A 125 -10.95 -3.09 2.49
CA GLU A 125 -9.78 -2.34 2.90
C GLU A 125 -8.80 -3.27 3.62
N GLY A 126 -7.57 -3.34 3.08
CA GLY A 126 -6.47 -4.03 3.72
C GLY A 126 -5.95 -3.28 4.96
N PRO A 127 -5.36 -4.00 5.91
CA PRO A 127 -4.64 -3.36 7.01
C PRO A 127 -3.32 -2.81 6.48
N PRO A 128 -2.92 -1.60 6.89
CA PRO A 128 -1.65 -1.03 6.44
C PRO A 128 -0.47 -1.89 6.92
N THR A 129 0.56 -1.99 6.09
CA THR A 129 1.81 -2.68 6.41
C THR A 129 2.85 -1.73 7.00
N CYS A 130 2.70 -0.43 6.76
CA CYS A 130 3.59 0.62 7.29
C CYS A 130 2.81 1.85 7.75
N ARG A 131 3.45 2.60 8.66
CA ARG A 131 2.83 3.75 9.32
C ARG A 131 2.48 4.87 8.38
N TYR A 132 3.28 5.14 7.36
CA TYR A 132 3.02 6.19 6.39
C TYR A 132 1.81 5.90 5.48
N ARG A 133 1.41 4.62 5.35
CA ARG A 133 0.22 4.18 4.62
C ARG A 133 -1.03 4.07 5.49
N TYR A 134 -0.89 4.27 6.81
CA TYR A 134 -1.96 4.02 7.78
C TYR A 134 -3.26 4.76 7.50
N PHE A 135 -3.17 5.95 6.94
CA PHE A 135 -4.31 6.81 6.59
C PHE A 135 -4.52 6.95 5.08
N GLU A 136 -3.81 6.21 4.27
CA GLU A 136 -3.87 6.31 2.80
C GLU A 136 -5.28 6.06 2.27
N ASN A 137 -6.00 5.07 2.80
CA ASN A 137 -7.38 4.78 2.40
C ASN A 137 -8.35 5.92 2.65
N ASN A 138 -8.06 6.85 3.57
CA ASN A 138 -8.89 8.04 3.77
C ASN A 138 -9.01 8.89 2.50
N LEU A 139 -8.03 8.81 1.62
CA LEU A 139 -8.04 9.49 0.32
C LEU A 139 -9.01 8.85 -0.68
N LEU A 140 -9.45 7.62 -0.41
CA LEU A 140 -10.35 6.83 -1.23
C LEU A 140 -11.78 6.78 -0.67
N HIS A 141 -11.98 7.15 0.59
CA HIS A 141 -13.26 6.99 1.29
C HIS A 141 -14.44 7.66 0.57
N HIS A 142 -14.23 8.77 -0.13
CA HIS A 142 -15.30 9.41 -0.91
C HIS A 142 -15.80 8.50 -2.04
N LEU A 143 -14.91 7.74 -2.70
CA LEU A 143 -15.25 6.78 -3.74
C LEU A 143 -15.93 5.54 -3.13
N PHE A 144 -15.38 5.03 -2.04
CA PHE A 144 -15.95 3.87 -1.35
C PHE A 144 -17.36 4.17 -0.82
N LEU A 145 -17.57 5.38 -0.31
CA LEU A 145 -18.89 5.83 0.13
C LEU A 145 -19.91 5.90 -1.02
N ASP A 146 -19.48 6.35 -2.19
CA ASP A 146 -20.35 6.42 -3.38
C ASP A 146 -20.71 5.02 -3.88
N TYR A 147 -19.78 4.08 -3.90
CA TYR A 147 -20.06 2.67 -4.21
C TYR A 147 -20.96 2.02 -3.15
N PHE A 148 -20.72 2.30 -1.88
CA PHE A 148 -21.54 1.79 -0.78
C PHE A 148 -23.00 2.28 -0.91
N LYS A 149 -23.21 3.56 -1.20
CA LYS A 149 -24.55 4.11 -1.50
C LYS A 149 -25.18 3.48 -2.75
N GLY A 150 -24.35 3.04 -3.68
CA GLY A 150 -24.76 2.32 -4.90
C GLY A 150 -25.12 0.85 -4.66
N GLY A 151 -24.92 0.35 -3.44
CA GLY A 151 -25.29 -1.03 -3.05
C GLY A 151 -24.09 -1.99 -2.92
N ALA A 152 -22.86 -1.52 -3.06
CA ALA A 152 -21.69 -2.30 -2.73
C ALA A 152 -21.58 -2.55 -1.22
N LYS A 153 -20.98 -3.66 -0.86
CA LYS A 153 -20.54 -3.87 0.53
C LYS A 153 -19.20 -3.20 0.73
N TRP A 154 -18.95 -2.73 1.94
CA TRP A 154 -17.68 -2.13 2.32
C TRP A 154 -17.25 -2.67 3.68
N VAL A 155 -16.11 -3.34 3.73
CA VAL A 155 -15.55 -3.95 4.92
C VAL A 155 -14.11 -3.53 5.10
N GLN A 156 -13.67 -3.47 6.34
CA GLN A 156 -12.29 -3.16 6.68
C GLN A 156 -11.70 -4.31 7.49
N ALA A 157 -10.49 -4.73 7.14
CA ALA A 157 -9.72 -5.65 7.96
C ALA A 157 -9.40 -5.03 9.33
N PRO A 158 -9.16 -5.84 10.37
CA PRO A 158 -8.69 -5.33 11.65
C PRO A 158 -7.48 -4.42 11.45
N LYS A 159 -7.58 -3.19 11.95
CA LYS A 159 -6.52 -2.20 11.77
C LYS A 159 -5.44 -2.38 12.83
N PRO A 160 -4.15 -2.57 12.46
CA PRO A 160 -3.08 -2.75 13.41
C PRO A 160 -2.84 -1.49 14.25
N LEU A 161 -2.33 -1.62 15.46
CA LEU A 161 -1.97 -0.48 16.31
C LEU A 161 -0.68 0.19 15.85
N MET A 162 0.24 -0.60 15.30
CA MET A 162 1.55 -0.15 14.81
C MET A 162 2.42 0.53 15.87
N THR A 163 2.36 0.06 17.11
CA THR A 163 3.34 0.43 18.15
C THR A 163 4.71 -0.11 17.79
N ASN A 164 5.76 0.30 18.49
CA ASN A 164 7.07 -0.31 18.29
C ASN A 164 7.07 -1.81 18.67
N ALA A 165 6.27 -2.20 19.66
CA ALA A 165 6.11 -3.60 20.07
C ALA A 165 5.29 -4.43 19.06
N SER A 166 4.67 -3.81 18.05
CA SER A 166 3.98 -4.52 16.99
C SER A 166 4.93 -5.14 15.96
N PHE A 167 6.20 -4.75 15.98
CA PHE A 167 7.22 -5.20 15.04
C PHE A 167 8.21 -6.15 15.73
N ASN A 168 8.69 -7.12 14.99
CA ASN A 168 9.75 -8.01 15.44
C ASN A 168 11.11 -7.32 15.25
N LEU A 169 11.65 -6.76 16.32
CA LEU A 169 12.90 -5.99 16.28
C LEU A 169 14.09 -6.87 15.94
N ASP A 170 14.13 -8.09 16.46
CA ASP A 170 15.23 -9.03 16.20
C ASP A 170 15.30 -9.33 14.70
N TRP A 171 14.15 -9.53 14.05
CA TRP A 171 14.09 -9.73 12.60
C TRP A 171 14.57 -8.50 11.83
N ILE A 172 14.20 -7.29 12.27
CA ILE A 172 14.60 -6.03 11.61
C ILE A 172 16.11 -5.84 11.73
N ASP A 173 16.67 -6.07 12.92
CA ASP A 173 18.10 -5.89 13.17
C ASP A 173 18.95 -6.95 12.44
N GLU A 174 18.48 -8.20 12.40
CA GLU A 174 19.15 -9.28 11.67
C GLU A 174 19.16 -9.05 10.15
N ASN A 175 18.15 -8.39 9.61
CA ASN A 175 17.99 -8.15 8.18
C ASN A 175 18.37 -6.72 7.75
N ASP A 176 18.70 -5.83 8.68
CA ASP A 176 19.18 -4.49 8.35
C ASP A 176 20.53 -4.62 7.61
N GLY A 177 20.55 -4.28 6.34
CA GLY A 177 21.73 -4.36 5.48
C GLY A 177 21.97 -5.70 4.78
N LYS A 178 21.19 -6.73 5.01
CA LYS A 178 21.28 -7.97 4.25
C LYS A 178 20.43 -7.88 2.99
N GLN A 179 21.03 -8.20 1.85
CA GLN A 179 20.27 -8.52 0.65
C GLN A 179 19.59 -9.87 0.91
N ASN A 180 18.27 -9.89 0.95
CA ASN A 180 17.52 -11.14 0.95
C ASN A 180 17.59 -11.76 -0.45
N TYR A 181 18.79 -12.22 -0.84
CA TYR A 181 18.87 -13.31 -1.78
C TYR A 181 18.45 -14.54 -0.98
N VAL A 182 17.28 -15.02 -1.28
CA VAL A 182 16.84 -16.34 -0.89
C VAL A 182 17.84 -17.30 -1.49
N ASP A 183 18.74 -17.83 -0.69
CA ASP A 183 19.51 -18.99 -1.07
C ASP A 183 18.49 -20.13 -1.18
N GLU A 184 18.31 -20.69 -2.39
CA GLU A 184 17.26 -21.69 -2.72
C GLU A 184 17.33 -22.96 -1.86
N GLN A 185 18.27 -23.03 -0.93
CA GLN A 185 18.56 -24.21 -0.11
C GLN A 185 18.27 -24.07 1.39
N GLU A 186 17.97 -22.91 1.91
CA GLU A 186 17.56 -22.77 3.30
C GLU A 186 16.05 -22.83 3.43
N ASP A 187 15.56 -23.65 4.34
CA ASP A 187 14.15 -23.72 4.73
C ASP A 187 13.60 -22.30 4.90
N TYR A 188 12.58 -21.95 4.12
CA TYR A 188 11.88 -20.68 4.23
C TYR A 188 11.35 -20.53 5.65
N ASN A 189 12.15 -19.97 6.52
CA ASN A 189 11.67 -19.45 7.76
C ASN A 189 10.88 -18.18 7.40
N PHE A 190 9.59 -18.35 7.19
CA PHE A 190 8.63 -17.26 7.10
C PHE A 190 8.61 -16.56 8.45
N PHE A 191 9.51 -15.61 8.64
CA PHE A 191 9.57 -14.82 9.85
C PHE A 191 8.39 -13.88 9.87
N ASP A 192 7.66 -13.92 10.96
CA ASP A 192 6.70 -12.89 11.25
C ASP A 192 7.49 -11.61 11.55
N CYS A 193 7.53 -10.67 10.61
CA CYS A 193 8.16 -9.35 10.79
C CYS A 193 7.38 -8.47 11.78
N GLY A 194 6.27 -8.97 12.32
CA GLY A 194 5.46 -8.31 13.34
C GLY A 194 4.43 -9.23 13.97
N HIS A 195 3.73 -8.69 14.95
CA HIS A 195 2.81 -9.41 15.83
C HIS A 195 1.34 -9.03 15.60
N GLU A 196 1.04 -8.30 14.54
CA GLU A 196 -0.30 -7.87 14.18
C GLU A 196 -0.71 -8.36 12.79
N ILE A 197 -2.02 -8.32 12.51
CA ILE A 197 -2.53 -8.63 11.18
C ILE A 197 -2.16 -7.48 10.24
N MET A 198 -1.20 -7.72 9.37
CA MET A 198 -0.75 -6.79 8.33
C MET A 198 -0.57 -7.55 7.03
N PHE A 199 -1.10 -7.04 5.93
CA PHE A 199 -0.91 -7.60 4.60
C PHE A 199 -1.20 -6.57 3.52
N ASP A 200 -0.55 -6.75 2.40
CA ASP A 200 -0.79 -5.97 1.20
C ASP A 200 -1.85 -6.66 0.34
N THR A 201 -2.93 -5.96 -0.01
CA THR A 201 -3.99 -6.56 -0.82
C THR A 201 -3.56 -6.80 -2.27
N ALA A 202 -2.46 -6.20 -2.74
CA ALA A 202 -1.88 -6.50 -4.05
C ALA A 202 -1.29 -7.92 -4.13
N ASN A 203 -0.93 -8.51 -3.00
CA ASN A 203 -0.49 -9.91 -2.93
C ASN A 203 -1.64 -10.93 -3.08
N CYS A 204 -2.86 -10.45 -3.30
CA CYS A 204 -4.06 -11.27 -3.45
C CYS A 204 -4.55 -11.24 -4.89
N MET A 205 -4.72 -12.40 -5.49
CA MET A 205 -5.27 -12.57 -6.84
C MET A 205 -6.66 -13.20 -6.74
N ARG A 206 -7.63 -12.61 -7.42
CA ARG A 206 -8.99 -13.14 -7.52
C ARG A 206 -9.05 -14.21 -8.60
N LEU A 207 -9.64 -15.34 -8.26
CA LEU A 207 -9.83 -16.49 -9.16
C LEU A 207 -11.24 -17.08 -8.95
N GLY A 208 -12.25 -16.39 -9.41
CA GLY A 208 -13.65 -16.78 -9.25
C GLY A 208 -14.07 -16.84 -7.78
N LYS A 209 -14.23 -18.04 -7.25
CA LYS A 209 -14.58 -18.30 -5.86
C LYS A 209 -13.37 -18.41 -4.92
N HIS A 210 -12.18 -18.29 -5.46
CA HIS A 210 -10.93 -18.44 -4.73
C HIS A 210 -10.14 -17.15 -4.74
N ILE A 211 -9.37 -16.93 -3.69
CA ILE A 211 -8.34 -15.90 -3.62
C ILE A 211 -7.02 -16.61 -3.44
N LEU A 212 -6.10 -16.41 -4.37
CA LEU A 212 -4.73 -16.83 -4.23
C LEU A 212 -3.96 -15.71 -3.51
N MET A 213 -3.28 -16.04 -2.44
CA MET A 213 -2.49 -15.08 -1.67
C MET A 213 -1.02 -15.49 -1.73
N ASN A 214 -0.20 -14.57 -2.22
CA ASN A 214 1.24 -14.70 -2.10
C ASN A 214 1.67 -14.26 -0.69
N VAL A 215 2.39 -15.11 0.02
CA VAL A 215 2.94 -14.79 1.34
C VAL A 215 4.36 -14.29 1.16
N SER A 216 4.59 -13.04 1.49
CA SER A 216 5.89 -12.38 1.44
C SER A 216 6.20 -11.74 2.80
N ASN A 217 7.33 -11.07 2.90
CA ASN A 217 7.69 -10.31 4.10
C ASN A 217 6.65 -9.21 4.44
N GLU A 218 5.94 -8.72 3.42
CA GLU A 218 4.87 -7.72 3.57
C GLU A 218 3.56 -8.35 4.04
N ASN A 219 3.41 -9.68 3.88
CA ASN A 219 2.25 -10.43 4.28
C ASN A 219 2.64 -11.43 5.35
N GLN A 220 2.49 -11.03 6.57
CA GLN A 220 2.75 -11.87 7.71
C GLN A 220 1.80 -13.08 7.76
N ARG A 221 2.22 -14.15 8.41
CA ARG A 221 1.34 -15.32 8.69
C ARG A 221 0.02 -14.91 9.31
N LEU A 222 0.03 -13.95 10.22
CA LEU A 222 -1.18 -13.40 10.84
C LEU A 222 -2.11 -12.73 9.81
N GLY A 223 -1.59 -12.18 8.73
CA GLY A 223 -2.37 -11.67 7.60
C GLY A 223 -3.26 -12.73 6.98
N LEU A 224 -2.80 -13.98 6.88
CA LEU A 224 -3.61 -15.11 6.40
C LEU A 224 -4.82 -15.39 7.29
N TYR A 225 -4.70 -15.18 8.60
CA TYR A 225 -5.84 -15.34 9.51
C TYR A 225 -6.84 -14.19 9.35
N GLY A 226 -6.36 -12.98 9.02
CA GLY A 226 -7.22 -11.84 8.72
C GLY A 226 -8.18 -12.14 7.56
N TYR A 227 -7.70 -12.81 6.50
CA TYR A 227 -8.54 -13.22 5.36
C TYR A 227 -9.62 -14.24 5.71
N LYS A 228 -9.42 -15.07 6.70
CA LYS A 228 -10.44 -16.04 7.15
C LYS A 228 -11.60 -15.38 7.88
N ILE A 229 -11.45 -14.13 8.27
CA ILE A 229 -12.47 -13.34 9.00
C ILE A 229 -13.31 -12.51 8.03
N LEU A 230 -12.79 -12.21 6.85
CA LEU A 230 -13.47 -11.47 5.77
C LEU A 230 -14.18 -12.42 4.81
#